data_2d9e52377dca56b3b8725009b8dc4ab7
#
_entry.id   2d9e52377dca56b3b8725009b8dc4ab7
#
_cell.length_a   1.000
_cell.length_b   1.000
_cell.length_c   1.000
_cell.angle_alpha   90.00
_cell.angle_beta   90.00
_cell.angle_gamma   90.00
#
_symmetry.space_group_name_H-M   'P 1'
#
loop_
_entity.id
_entity.type
_entity.pdbx_description
1 polymer ?
#
loop_
_entity_poly.entity_id
_entity_poly.type
_entity_poly.pdbx_seq_one_letter_code
_entity_poly.pdbx_strand_id
1 'polypeptide(L)'
;MLKLFRYLKKAYVPVIAIVLLLILQASCDLTLPTFTSNIVNVGIQQKGIEDAVPDVMREETFLALKSLMKQDDADDMEDAYKLYTKDQVKDSKYKDYKDGRLYVRRYISKKDREHLDTSMSKAMLKLSAQMAKQIQANPQAAASLSKSQKKMMAQMKNMDTKDMPDTIISQAAISFVTSEYKAIGLDIDQMQTHYLLVTGAKMIGLAFLIMAAAVSVTLLSARLAAKLSRILREKVFEKVMSFTNSEFDKFSTASLITRSTNDIQQIQMFMTMLFRIVVYAPLMGIGGIFKVLTTNAKMTWTIAIGVIAIMLVIFVLFKVAMPKFKILQKLIDRLNLVTREILTGLSVIRAFSTEKHEEERFDKANMDLMKTNLFVNRAMTFMMPTMMLIMNGLTVLIVYVGASNIDAGKMQVGDLMAFIQYAMQIIMAFLFISMVSIICLLYTSPSPRDCS
;
A
#
# COMPACT_ATOMS: atom_id res chain seq x y z
N MET A 1 -9.42 -19.69 -21.16
CA MET A 1 -9.39 -19.30 -19.73
C MET A 1 -10.65 -19.71 -18.98
N LEU A 2 -11.84 -19.27 -19.37
CA LEU A 2 -13.12 -19.62 -18.69
C LEU A 2 -13.36 -21.13 -18.53
N LYS A 3 -12.90 -21.96 -19.47
CA LYS A 3 -13.02 -23.43 -19.37
C LYS A 3 -12.18 -24.04 -18.24
N LEU A 4 -11.06 -23.43 -17.86
CA LEU A 4 -10.21 -23.88 -16.74
C LEU A 4 -10.91 -23.68 -15.38
N PHE A 5 -11.70 -22.62 -15.24
CA PHE A 5 -12.48 -22.37 -14.02
C PHE A 5 -13.56 -23.46 -13.76
N ARG A 6 -14.01 -24.19 -14.81
CA ARG A 6 -14.93 -25.33 -14.65
C ARG A 6 -14.28 -26.46 -13.85
N TYR A 7 -12.97 -26.67 -13.98
CA TYR A 7 -12.23 -27.68 -13.21
C TYR A 7 -11.99 -27.26 -11.76
N LEU A 8 -12.00 -25.95 -11.50
CA LEU A 8 -11.88 -25.38 -10.15
C LEU A 8 -13.19 -25.45 -9.35
N LYS A 9 -14.35 -25.69 -10.00
CA LYS A 9 -15.63 -25.84 -9.29
C LYS A 9 -15.60 -26.96 -8.23
N LYS A 10 -14.80 -28.01 -8.41
CA LYS A 10 -14.60 -29.07 -7.42
C LYS A 10 -13.62 -28.68 -6.29
N ALA A 11 -12.94 -27.54 -6.39
CA ALA A 11 -11.94 -27.06 -5.44
C ALA A 11 -12.28 -25.65 -4.93
N TYR A 12 -13.58 -25.35 -4.74
CA TYR A 12 -14.04 -24.03 -4.31
C TYR A 12 -13.52 -23.63 -2.91
N VAL A 13 -13.36 -24.58 -1.99
CA VAL A 13 -12.90 -24.32 -0.63
C VAL A 13 -11.48 -23.69 -0.59
N PRO A 14 -10.44 -24.28 -1.24
CA PRO A 14 -9.14 -23.63 -1.29
C PRO A 14 -9.15 -22.30 -2.06
N VAL A 15 -10.00 -22.12 -3.08
CA VAL A 15 -10.11 -20.83 -3.77
C VAL A 15 -10.67 -19.75 -2.83
N ILE A 16 -11.73 -20.03 -2.08
CA ILE A 16 -12.29 -19.11 -1.10
C ILE A 16 -11.26 -18.80 -0.01
N ALA A 17 -10.55 -19.83 0.49
CA ALA A 17 -9.48 -19.63 1.49
C ALA A 17 -8.36 -18.70 0.97
N ILE A 18 -7.92 -18.85 -0.27
CA ILE A 18 -6.93 -17.97 -0.92
C ILE A 18 -7.47 -16.53 -0.97
N VAL A 19 -8.71 -16.33 -1.40
CA VAL A 19 -9.30 -14.97 -1.49
C VAL A 19 -9.41 -14.32 -0.11
N LEU A 20 -9.87 -15.04 0.90
CA LEU A 20 -9.96 -14.53 2.28
C LEU A 20 -8.58 -14.16 2.84
N LEU A 21 -7.57 -15.01 2.62
CA LEU A 21 -6.20 -14.72 3.04
C LEU A 21 -5.61 -13.52 2.30
N LEU A 22 -5.94 -13.34 1.01
CA LEU A 22 -5.50 -12.16 0.25
C LEU A 22 -6.19 -10.88 0.71
N ILE A 23 -7.47 -10.93 1.09
CA ILE A 23 -8.17 -9.80 1.70
C ILE A 23 -7.52 -9.45 3.05
N LEU A 24 -7.24 -10.45 3.88
CA LEU A 24 -6.53 -10.25 5.14
C LEU A 24 -5.15 -9.62 4.90
N GLN A 25 -4.36 -10.18 3.99
CA GLN A 25 -3.04 -9.67 3.64
C GLN A 25 -3.12 -8.22 3.15
N ALA A 26 -3.99 -7.91 2.19
CA ALA A 26 -4.17 -6.55 1.65
C ALA A 26 -4.61 -5.56 2.73
N SER A 27 -5.51 -5.95 3.63
CA SER A 27 -5.94 -5.12 4.76
C SER A 27 -4.79 -4.81 5.72
N CYS A 28 -3.95 -5.81 6.02
CA CYS A 28 -2.76 -5.63 6.85
C CYS A 28 -1.72 -4.74 6.16
N ASP A 29 -1.42 -4.97 4.87
CA ASP A 29 -0.48 -4.16 4.09
C ASP A 29 -0.91 -2.68 4.04
N LEU A 30 -2.22 -2.41 3.87
CA LEU A 30 -2.79 -1.06 3.88
C LEU A 30 -2.86 -0.43 5.28
N THR A 31 -2.61 -1.17 6.34
CA THR A 31 -2.59 -0.65 7.71
C THR A 31 -1.18 -0.19 8.12
N LEU A 32 -0.12 -0.74 7.53
CA LEU A 32 1.27 -0.36 7.85
C LEU A 32 1.56 1.13 7.70
N PRO A 33 1.14 1.82 6.62
CA PRO A 33 1.34 3.26 6.49
C PRO A 33 0.69 4.07 7.61
N THR A 34 -0.47 3.61 8.13
CA THR A 34 -1.13 4.26 9.27
C THR A 34 -0.27 4.19 10.54
N PHE A 35 0.36 3.03 10.81
CA PHE A 35 1.29 2.92 11.94
C PHE A 35 2.53 3.80 11.77
N THR A 36 3.06 3.93 10.54
CA THR A 36 4.16 4.85 10.25
C THR A 36 3.75 6.30 10.52
N SER A 37 2.55 6.71 10.11
CA SER A 37 1.99 8.02 10.44
C SER A 37 1.89 8.22 11.95
N ASN A 38 1.37 7.24 12.68
CA ASN A 38 1.21 7.32 14.14
C ASN A 38 2.56 7.42 14.87
N ILE A 39 3.58 6.70 14.42
CA ILE A 39 4.94 6.82 14.98
C ILE A 39 5.46 8.24 14.83
N VAL A 40 5.27 8.86 13.66
CA VAL A 40 5.76 10.22 13.40
C VAL A 40 4.91 11.27 14.12
N ASN A 41 3.59 11.22 13.96
CA ASN A 41 2.69 12.21 14.52
C ASN A 41 2.61 12.10 16.05
N VAL A 42 2.20 10.94 16.55
CA VAL A 42 1.97 10.71 17.98
C VAL A 42 3.30 10.43 18.69
N GLY A 43 4.10 9.49 18.17
CA GLY A 43 5.34 9.07 18.81
C GLY A 43 6.40 10.17 18.87
N ILE A 44 6.69 10.83 17.74
CA ILE A 44 7.78 11.80 17.65
C ILE A 44 7.30 13.23 17.93
N GLN A 45 6.25 13.70 17.21
CA GLN A 45 5.82 15.09 17.33
C GLN A 45 5.05 15.36 18.63
N GLN A 46 4.18 14.42 19.04
CA GLN A 46 3.32 14.55 20.21
C GLN A 46 3.88 13.83 21.46
N LYS A 47 5.13 13.32 21.39
CA LYS A 47 5.82 12.66 22.50
C LYS A 47 5.04 11.51 23.16
N GLY A 48 4.29 10.76 22.36
CA GLY A 48 3.53 9.62 22.81
C GLY A 48 2.14 9.95 23.39
N ILE A 49 1.69 11.20 23.29
CA ILE A 49 0.36 11.64 23.73
C ILE A 49 -0.59 11.55 22.54
N GLU A 50 -1.63 10.72 22.65
CA GLU A 50 -2.52 10.41 21.52
C GLU A 50 -3.56 11.51 21.24
N ASP A 51 -4.08 12.17 22.30
CA ASP A 51 -5.17 13.15 22.23
C ASP A 51 -5.07 14.20 23.36
N ALA A 52 -5.97 15.17 23.33
CA ALA A 52 -6.03 16.24 24.33
C ALA A 52 -6.87 15.86 25.58
N VAL A 53 -7.19 14.57 25.76
CA VAL A 53 -7.86 14.07 26.97
C VAL A 53 -6.83 13.42 27.89
N PRO A 54 -6.15 14.17 28.77
CA PRO A 54 -5.03 13.66 29.54
C PRO A 54 -5.48 12.57 30.52
N ASP A 55 -4.58 11.61 30.80
CA ASP A 55 -4.82 10.57 31.82
C ASP A 55 -4.94 11.17 33.21
N VAL A 56 -4.26 12.27 33.45
CA VAL A 56 -4.19 12.98 34.74
C VAL A 56 -4.00 14.47 34.53
N MET A 57 -4.62 15.27 35.38
CA MET A 57 -4.43 16.73 35.40
C MET A 57 -4.53 17.29 36.80
N ARG A 58 -3.94 18.45 37.03
CA ARG A 58 -4.02 19.16 38.31
C ARG A 58 -5.42 19.74 38.52
N GLU A 59 -5.82 19.89 39.79
CA GLU A 59 -7.12 20.48 40.16
C GLU A 59 -7.31 21.88 39.57
N GLU A 60 -6.28 22.71 39.63
CA GLU A 60 -6.29 24.07 39.05
C GLU A 60 -6.61 24.05 37.54
N THR A 61 -5.94 23.18 36.82
CA THR A 61 -6.12 23.03 35.37
C THR A 61 -7.51 22.51 35.05
N PHE A 62 -8.01 21.52 35.80
CA PHE A 62 -9.34 20.98 35.63
C PHE A 62 -10.44 22.06 35.81
N LEU A 63 -10.35 22.84 36.89
CA LEU A 63 -11.31 23.92 37.15
C LEU A 63 -11.23 25.04 36.11
N ALA A 64 -10.03 25.39 35.66
CA ALA A 64 -9.84 26.38 34.59
C ALA A 64 -10.44 25.91 33.25
N LEU A 65 -10.24 24.67 32.87
CA LEU A 65 -10.85 24.10 31.65
C LEU A 65 -12.37 24.04 31.76
N LYS A 66 -12.90 23.58 32.91
CA LYS A 66 -14.35 23.54 33.18
C LYS A 66 -15.00 24.90 32.99
N SER A 67 -14.37 25.97 33.43
CA SER A 67 -14.89 27.35 33.30
C SER A 67 -14.93 27.87 31.85
N LEU A 68 -14.14 27.28 30.93
CA LEU A 68 -14.01 27.71 29.52
C LEU A 68 -14.82 26.84 28.55
N MET A 69 -15.38 25.71 29.02
CA MET A 69 -16.21 24.78 28.26
C MET A 69 -17.69 25.19 28.33
N LYS A 70 -18.51 24.65 27.43
CA LYS A 70 -19.95 24.74 27.54
C LYS A 70 -20.43 23.83 28.67
N GLN A 71 -21.62 24.12 29.24
CA GLN A 71 -22.15 23.38 30.37
C GLN A 71 -22.19 21.86 30.12
N ASP A 72 -22.77 21.44 29.00
CA ASP A 72 -22.90 20.03 28.64
C ASP A 72 -21.52 19.34 28.52
N ASP A 73 -20.56 19.98 27.84
CA ASP A 73 -19.20 19.46 27.70
C ASP A 73 -18.43 19.43 29.04
N ALA A 74 -18.74 20.36 29.94
CA ALA A 74 -18.14 20.45 31.27
C ALA A 74 -18.65 19.33 32.19
N ASP A 75 -19.91 18.98 32.09
CA ASP A 75 -20.52 17.87 32.81
C ASP A 75 -20.00 16.53 32.32
N ASP A 76 -19.87 16.34 30.99
CA ASP A 76 -19.21 15.16 30.40
C ASP A 76 -17.75 15.01 30.85
N MET A 77 -17.02 16.13 31.00
CA MET A 77 -15.66 16.13 31.51
C MET A 77 -15.62 15.73 32.99
N GLU A 78 -16.59 16.21 33.82
CA GLU A 78 -16.66 15.86 35.24
C GLU A 78 -16.94 14.36 35.44
N ASP A 79 -17.83 13.79 34.66
CA ASP A 79 -18.13 12.35 34.70
C ASP A 79 -16.94 11.49 34.23
N ALA A 80 -16.11 12.01 33.33
CA ALA A 80 -14.93 11.31 32.81
C ALA A 80 -13.75 11.26 33.78
N TYR A 81 -13.72 12.12 34.80
CA TYR A 81 -12.58 12.21 35.73
C TYR A 81 -13.01 11.92 37.16
N LYS A 82 -12.06 11.43 37.98
CA LYS A 82 -12.22 11.20 39.41
C LYS A 82 -11.14 11.97 40.17
N LEU A 83 -11.60 12.72 41.20
CA LEU A 83 -10.68 13.42 42.08
C LEU A 83 -9.94 12.41 42.97
N TYR A 84 -8.61 12.46 42.98
CA TYR A 84 -7.72 11.75 43.88
C TYR A 84 -7.22 12.69 44.96
N THR A 85 -7.42 12.28 46.21
CA THR A 85 -6.90 12.99 47.39
C THR A 85 -5.41 12.71 47.56
N LYS A 86 -4.72 13.54 48.35
CA LYS A 86 -3.27 13.51 48.58
C LYS A 86 -2.77 12.11 49.01
N ASP A 87 -3.55 11.37 49.77
CA ASP A 87 -3.19 10.03 50.20
C ASP A 87 -3.32 8.97 49.08
N GLN A 88 -4.36 9.08 48.26
CA GLN A 88 -4.56 8.22 47.08
C GLN A 88 -3.52 8.45 46.00
N VAL A 89 -2.97 9.67 45.87
CA VAL A 89 -1.90 10.02 44.93
C VAL A 89 -0.60 9.33 45.31
N LYS A 90 -0.26 9.23 46.64
CA LYS A 90 0.94 8.58 47.13
C LYS A 90 1.01 7.08 46.80
N ASP A 91 -0.15 6.41 46.76
CA ASP A 91 -0.26 4.98 46.44
C ASP A 91 -0.44 4.71 44.95
N SER A 92 -0.43 5.74 44.11
CA SER A 92 -0.60 5.64 42.67
C SER A 92 0.73 5.75 41.91
N LYS A 93 0.67 5.55 40.58
CA LYS A 93 1.81 5.84 39.68
C LYS A 93 2.24 7.32 39.64
N TYR A 94 1.50 8.20 40.31
CA TYR A 94 1.73 9.66 40.39
C TYR A 94 2.33 10.11 41.73
N LYS A 95 2.97 9.21 42.47
CA LYS A 95 3.55 9.41 43.82
C LYS A 95 4.56 10.56 43.92
N ASP A 96 5.18 10.92 42.82
CA ASP A 96 6.19 12.01 42.77
C ASP A 96 5.55 13.40 42.81
N TYR A 97 4.25 13.54 42.62
CA TYR A 97 3.50 14.77 42.72
C TYR A 97 3.17 15.10 44.18
N LYS A 98 3.75 16.21 44.71
CA LYS A 98 3.66 16.59 46.12
C LYS A 98 2.62 17.69 46.43
N ASP A 99 2.13 18.40 45.39
CA ASP A 99 1.48 19.70 45.57
C ASP A 99 -0.04 19.72 45.45
N GLY A 100 -0.76 18.64 45.73
CA GLY A 100 -2.22 18.80 45.79
C GLY A 100 -3.08 17.62 45.36
N ARG A 101 -4.24 17.92 44.80
CA ARG A 101 -5.24 16.96 44.30
C ARG A 101 -5.08 16.80 42.83
N LEU A 102 -5.29 15.58 42.32
CA LEU A 102 -5.22 15.24 40.90
C LEU A 102 -6.57 14.70 40.44
N TYR A 103 -6.98 15.10 39.24
CA TYR A 103 -8.08 14.49 38.53
C TYR A 103 -7.52 13.39 37.61
N VAL A 104 -7.94 12.15 37.85
CA VAL A 104 -7.50 10.98 37.08
C VAL A 104 -8.65 10.50 36.23
N ARG A 105 -8.38 10.26 34.94
CA ARG A 105 -9.37 9.81 33.97
C ARG A 105 -9.89 8.41 34.31
N ARG A 106 -11.21 8.23 34.28
CA ARG A 106 -11.88 6.94 34.29
C ARG A 106 -11.84 6.29 32.91
N TYR A 107 -12.24 5.02 32.85
CA TYR A 107 -12.48 4.38 31.55
C TYR A 107 -13.68 5.04 30.88
N ILE A 108 -13.48 5.60 29.69
CA ILE A 108 -14.51 6.20 28.85
C ILE A 108 -14.55 5.48 27.50
N SER A 109 -15.72 5.46 26.86
CA SER A 109 -15.87 4.85 25.54
C SER A 109 -15.06 5.64 24.49
N LYS A 110 -14.70 4.98 23.39
CA LYS A 110 -13.96 5.65 22.29
C LYS A 110 -14.71 6.86 21.73
N LYS A 111 -16.04 6.75 21.64
CA LYS A 111 -16.91 7.83 21.11
C LYS A 111 -16.93 9.04 22.04
N ASP A 112 -17.05 8.81 23.34
CA ASP A 112 -17.06 9.89 24.34
C ASP A 112 -15.67 10.54 24.43
N ARG A 113 -14.60 9.76 24.25
CA ARG A 113 -13.21 10.27 24.19
C ARG A 113 -13.00 11.19 22.99
N GLU A 114 -13.50 10.84 21.80
CA GLU A 114 -13.42 11.69 20.59
C GLU A 114 -14.21 12.99 20.76
N HIS A 115 -15.38 12.95 21.43
CA HIS A 115 -16.17 14.14 21.75
C HIS A 115 -15.42 15.06 22.73
N LEU A 116 -14.92 14.51 23.83
CA LEU A 116 -14.13 15.22 24.82
C LEU A 116 -12.83 15.79 24.25
N ASP A 117 -12.14 15.06 23.36
CA ASP A 117 -10.91 15.53 22.70
C ASP A 117 -11.16 16.83 21.95
N THR A 118 -12.26 16.91 21.21
CA THR A 118 -12.63 18.11 20.45
C THR A 118 -12.97 19.29 21.37
N SER A 119 -13.71 19.05 22.43
CA SER A 119 -14.17 20.10 23.37
C SER A 119 -13.01 20.59 24.25
N MET A 120 -12.20 19.66 24.79
CA MET A 120 -11.03 19.97 25.60
C MET A 120 -9.93 20.66 24.81
N SER A 121 -9.68 20.23 23.55
CA SER A 121 -8.70 20.89 22.68
C SER A 121 -9.00 22.39 22.50
N LYS A 122 -10.28 22.73 22.27
CA LYS A 122 -10.71 24.13 22.14
C LYS A 122 -10.58 24.90 23.46
N ALA A 123 -10.92 24.27 24.59
CA ALA A 123 -10.78 24.88 25.90
C ALA A 123 -9.30 25.12 26.28
N MET A 124 -8.43 24.14 26.03
CA MET A 124 -6.98 24.25 26.24
C MET A 124 -6.34 25.34 25.38
N LEU A 125 -6.79 25.48 24.13
CA LEU A 125 -6.33 26.57 23.26
C LEU A 125 -6.71 27.94 23.83
N LYS A 126 -7.94 28.11 24.32
CA LYS A 126 -8.39 29.37 24.97
C LYS A 126 -7.59 29.64 26.25
N LEU A 127 -7.36 28.61 27.06
CA LEU A 127 -6.58 28.74 28.31
C LEU A 127 -5.13 29.10 28.00
N SER A 128 -4.50 28.46 27.03
CA SER A 128 -3.14 28.79 26.62
C SER A 128 -3.02 30.19 26.04
N ALA A 129 -4.03 30.66 25.29
CA ALA A 129 -4.10 32.04 24.81
C ALA A 129 -4.24 33.08 25.94
N GLN A 130 -5.03 32.77 26.99
CA GLN A 130 -5.14 33.63 28.18
C GLN A 130 -3.84 33.68 28.97
N MET A 131 -3.19 32.54 29.21
CA MET A 131 -1.86 32.48 29.85
C MET A 131 -0.82 33.26 29.05
N ALA A 132 -0.83 33.14 27.72
CA ALA A 132 0.07 33.87 26.83
C ALA A 132 -0.11 35.39 26.95
N LYS A 133 -1.34 35.89 27.09
CA LYS A 133 -1.62 37.31 27.32
C LYS A 133 -1.11 37.78 28.69
N GLN A 134 -1.25 36.99 29.74
CA GLN A 134 -0.75 37.31 31.07
C GLN A 134 0.79 37.32 31.11
N ILE A 135 1.46 36.38 30.42
CA ILE A 135 2.93 36.34 30.29
C ILE A 135 3.46 37.55 29.52
N GLN A 136 2.77 38.00 28.46
CA GLN A 136 3.14 39.21 27.72
C GLN A 136 3.00 40.50 28.55
N ALA A 137 2.09 40.51 29.49
CA ALA A 137 1.93 41.66 30.43
C ALA A 137 3.08 41.74 31.45
N ASN A 138 3.90 40.68 31.60
CA ASN A 138 5.01 40.63 32.53
C ASN A 138 6.37 40.56 31.76
N PRO A 139 7.15 41.66 31.69
CA PRO A 139 8.35 41.76 30.84
C PRO A 139 9.46 40.76 31.17
N GLN A 140 9.53 40.32 32.43
CA GLN A 140 10.54 39.36 32.90
C GLN A 140 10.23 37.92 32.43
N ALA A 141 8.96 37.56 32.40
CA ALA A 141 8.52 36.25 31.90
C ALA A 141 8.62 36.13 30.36
N ALA A 142 8.46 37.23 29.63
CA ALA A 142 8.60 37.28 28.18
C ALA A 142 10.06 37.08 27.68
N ALA A 143 11.05 37.34 28.51
CA ALA A 143 12.45 37.19 28.17
C ALA A 143 12.90 35.70 28.14
N SER A 144 12.27 34.84 28.91
CA SER A 144 12.60 33.39 29.03
C SER A 144 12.01 32.50 27.91
N LEU A 145 11.16 33.04 27.05
CA LEU A 145 10.51 32.30 25.98
C LEU A 145 11.46 32.06 24.79
N SER A 146 11.48 30.82 24.28
CA SER A 146 12.25 30.46 23.11
C SER A 146 11.70 31.14 21.83
N LYS A 147 12.56 31.30 20.81
CA LYS A 147 12.22 31.98 19.55
C LYS A 147 11.03 31.31 18.81
N SER A 148 10.89 30.00 18.95
CA SER A 148 9.78 29.23 18.41
C SER A 148 8.46 29.46 19.16
N GLN A 149 8.49 29.58 20.46
CA GLN A 149 7.32 29.93 21.30
C GLN A 149 6.81 31.33 21.02
N LYS A 150 7.71 32.30 20.81
CA LYS A 150 7.36 33.67 20.41
C LYS A 150 6.69 33.73 19.04
N LYS A 151 7.17 32.92 18.07
CA LYS A 151 6.58 32.83 16.72
C LYS A 151 5.18 32.17 16.75
N MET A 152 5.02 31.13 17.55
CA MET A 152 3.74 30.45 17.74
C MET A 152 2.70 31.35 18.43
N MET A 153 3.09 32.09 19.45
CA MET A 153 2.23 33.09 20.10
C MET A 153 1.84 34.26 19.17
N ALA A 154 2.74 34.70 18.31
CA ALA A 154 2.44 35.76 17.34
C ALA A 154 1.42 35.26 16.26
N GLN A 155 1.49 34.02 15.85
CA GLN A 155 0.51 33.42 14.94
C GLN A 155 -0.85 33.26 15.61
N MET A 156 -0.91 32.82 16.87
CA MET A 156 -2.17 32.70 17.65
C MET A 156 -2.90 34.01 17.88
N LYS A 157 -2.16 35.14 17.95
CA LYS A 157 -2.74 36.45 18.23
C LYS A 157 -3.64 36.99 17.11
N ASN A 158 -3.37 36.60 15.87
CA ASN A 158 -4.01 37.17 14.67
C ASN A 158 -5.11 36.26 14.07
N MET A 159 -5.36 35.07 14.66
CA MET A 159 -6.36 34.14 14.16
C MET A 159 -7.56 34.03 15.13
N ASP A 160 -8.75 34.20 14.60
CA ASP A 160 -9.99 33.90 15.33
C ASP A 160 -10.08 32.37 15.51
N THR A 161 -10.37 31.91 16.73
CA THR A 161 -10.41 30.47 17.08
C THR A 161 -11.44 29.67 16.25
N LYS A 162 -12.32 30.34 15.53
CA LYS A 162 -13.33 29.69 14.67
C LYS A 162 -12.78 29.26 13.31
N ASP A 163 -11.71 29.88 12.82
CA ASP A 163 -11.14 29.64 11.49
C ASP A 163 -9.83 28.81 11.56
N MET A 164 -9.43 28.37 12.76
CA MET A 164 -8.21 27.55 12.93
C MET A 164 -8.46 26.12 12.47
N PRO A 165 -7.53 25.55 11.65
CA PRO A 165 -7.56 24.14 11.30
C PRO A 165 -7.48 23.23 12.54
N ASP A 166 -8.25 22.14 12.54
CA ASP A 166 -8.33 21.20 13.66
C ASP A 166 -6.96 20.62 14.07
N THR A 167 -6.03 20.44 13.13
CA THR A 167 -4.68 19.95 13.43
C THR A 167 -3.86 20.94 14.25
N ILE A 168 -4.01 22.26 14.05
CA ILE A 168 -3.33 23.28 14.85
C ILE A 168 -3.92 23.30 16.26
N ILE A 169 -5.26 23.19 16.36
CA ILE A 169 -5.95 23.14 17.64
C ILE A 169 -5.47 21.92 18.45
N SER A 170 -5.43 20.72 17.83
CA SER A 170 -4.97 19.50 18.48
C SER A 170 -3.49 19.57 18.89
N GLN A 171 -2.60 20.11 18.04
CA GLN A 171 -1.18 20.26 18.37
C GLN A 171 -0.96 21.21 19.54
N ALA A 172 -1.70 22.32 19.58
CA ALA A 172 -1.63 23.27 20.70
C ALA A 172 -2.13 22.63 22.01
N ALA A 173 -3.23 21.87 21.94
CA ALA A 173 -3.77 21.16 23.08
C ALA A 173 -2.82 20.08 23.61
N ILE A 174 -2.21 19.29 22.72
CA ILE A 174 -1.21 18.28 23.12
C ILE A 174 0.04 18.91 23.71
N SER A 175 0.49 20.07 23.19
CA SER A 175 1.59 20.83 23.79
C SER A 175 1.22 21.29 25.20
N PHE A 176 -0.03 21.68 25.44
CA PHE A 176 -0.55 22.01 26.77
C PHE A 176 -0.55 20.78 27.69
N VAL A 177 -1.07 19.62 27.23
CA VAL A 177 -1.04 18.35 27.98
C VAL A 177 0.39 17.95 28.32
N THR A 178 1.33 18.10 27.37
CA THR A 178 2.76 17.83 27.60
C THR A 178 3.33 18.69 28.73
N SER A 179 2.97 19.98 28.78
CA SER A 179 3.41 20.89 29.85
C SER A 179 2.78 20.53 31.21
N GLU A 180 1.53 20.10 31.20
CA GLU A 180 0.80 19.62 32.38
C GLU A 180 1.44 18.35 32.96
N TYR A 181 1.75 17.37 32.12
CA TYR A 181 2.45 16.15 32.56
C TYR A 181 3.83 16.44 33.14
N LYS A 182 4.58 17.38 32.56
CA LYS A 182 5.85 17.82 33.14
C LYS A 182 5.68 18.49 34.51
N ALA A 183 4.63 19.28 34.67
CA ALA A 183 4.34 19.97 35.94
C ALA A 183 3.90 18.94 37.03
N ILE A 184 3.32 17.82 36.64
CA ILE A 184 2.99 16.71 37.56
C ILE A 184 4.22 15.86 37.90
N GLY A 185 5.31 15.98 37.15
CA GLY A 185 6.55 15.20 37.35
C GLY A 185 6.57 13.87 36.53
N LEU A 186 5.72 13.72 35.53
CA LEU A 186 5.74 12.55 34.65
C LEU A 186 6.91 12.62 33.67
N ASP A 187 7.59 11.49 33.49
CA ASP A 187 8.68 11.36 32.51
C ASP A 187 8.12 11.21 31.10
N ILE A 188 8.12 12.30 30.35
CA ILE A 188 7.62 12.36 28.97
C ILE A 188 8.48 11.50 28.03
N ASP A 189 9.78 11.39 28.25
CA ASP A 189 10.69 10.64 27.39
C ASP A 189 10.44 9.12 27.60
N GLN A 190 10.09 8.70 28.80
CA GLN A 190 9.66 7.34 29.05
C GLN A 190 8.31 7.02 28.40
N MET A 191 7.34 7.95 28.45
CA MET A 191 6.05 7.81 27.77
C MET A 191 6.23 7.70 26.26
N GLN A 192 7.06 8.56 25.67
CA GLN A 192 7.40 8.53 24.25
C GLN A 192 8.04 7.19 23.86
N THR A 193 9.04 6.75 24.61
CA THR A 193 9.74 5.49 24.36
C THR A 193 8.79 4.30 24.46
N HIS A 194 7.91 4.28 25.45
CA HIS A 194 6.92 3.22 25.63
C HIS A 194 5.94 3.17 24.43
N TYR A 195 5.42 4.33 24.00
CA TYR A 195 4.54 4.41 22.83
C TYR A 195 5.22 3.91 21.56
N LEU A 196 6.47 4.33 21.31
CA LEU A 196 7.24 3.89 20.14
C LEU A 196 7.51 2.39 20.15
N LEU A 197 7.87 1.81 21.31
CA LEU A 197 8.10 0.38 21.46
C LEU A 197 6.82 -0.43 21.24
N VAL A 198 5.71 -0.01 21.85
CA VAL A 198 4.41 -0.71 21.70
C VAL A 198 3.92 -0.63 20.25
N THR A 199 4.01 0.54 19.61
CA THR A 199 3.59 0.72 18.21
C THR A 199 4.53 -0.04 17.27
N GLY A 200 5.83 -0.03 17.52
CA GLY A 200 6.81 -0.84 16.79
C GLY A 200 6.56 -2.34 16.93
N ALA A 201 6.24 -2.81 18.13
CA ALA A 201 5.88 -4.22 18.35
C ALA A 201 4.59 -4.61 17.61
N LYS A 202 3.58 -3.73 17.59
CA LYS A 202 2.35 -3.92 16.79
C LYS A 202 2.67 -4.01 15.29
N MET A 203 3.57 -3.16 14.77
CA MET A 203 4.02 -3.22 13.36
C MET A 203 4.72 -4.53 13.04
N ILE A 204 5.63 -5.00 13.91
CA ILE A 204 6.33 -6.28 13.76
C ILE A 204 5.31 -7.42 13.79
N GLY A 205 4.38 -7.44 14.73
CA GLY A 205 3.30 -8.42 14.80
C GLY A 205 2.45 -8.46 13.53
N LEU A 206 2.11 -7.27 12.99
CA LEU A 206 1.39 -7.15 11.73
C LEU A 206 2.22 -7.68 10.55
N ALA A 207 3.53 -7.38 10.50
CA ALA A 207 4.43 -7.90 9.47
C ALA A 207 4.53 -9.44 9.50
N PHE A 208 4.57 -10.05 10.68
CA PHE A 208 4.49 -11.51 10.83
C PHE A 208 3.17 -12.08 10.32
N LEU A 209 2.05 -11.38 10.58
CA LEU A 209 0.74 -11.80 10.08
C LEU A 209 0.68 -11.72 8.54
N ILE A 210 1.21 -10.66 7.95
CA ILE A 210 1.34 -10.50 6.49
C ILE A 210 2.19 -11.64 5.91
N MET A 211 3.34 -11.93 6.52
CA MET A 211 4.22 -13.01 6.10
C MET A 211 3.50 -14.36 6.15
N ALA A 212 2.83 -14.69 7.26
CA ALA A 212 2.10 -15.93 7.42
C ALA A 212 0.97 -16.07 6.38
N ALA A 213 0.22 -14.99 6.12
CA ALA A 213 -0.80 -14.94 5.09
C ALA A 213 -0.21 -15.16 3.69
N ALA A 214 0.87 -14.46 3.34
CA ALA A 214 1.55 -14.57 2.05
C ALA A 214 2.10 -15.99 1.78
N VAL A 215 2.74 -16.60 2.78
CA VAL A 215 3.22 -18.00 2.71
C VAL A 215 2.05 -18.95 2.52
N SER A 216 0.97 -18.79 3.30
CA SER A 216 -0.23 -19.63 3.20
C SER A 216 -0.90 -19.52 1.83
N VAL A 217 -1.05 -18.30 1.29
CA VAL A 217 -1.56 -18.04 -0.07
C VAL A 217 -0.70 -18.72 -1.11
N THR A 218 0.62 -18.58 -1.02
CA THR A 218 1.56 -19.18 -1.99
C THR A 218 1.47 -20.70 -1.96
N LEU A 219 1.42 -21.29 -0.77
CA LEU A 219 1.31 -22.74 -0.57
C LEU A 219 -0.01 -23.30 -1.10
N LEU A 220 -1.14 -22.65 -0.77
CA LEU A 220 -2.45 -23.07 -1.26
C LEU A 220 -2.58 -22.91 -2.78
N SER A 221 -2.05 -21.80 -3.33
CA SER A 221 -2.06 -21.55 -4.78
C SER A 221 -1.22 -22.59 -5.54
N ALA A 222 -0.02 -22.91 -5.03
CA ALA A 222 0.84 -23.93 -5.62
C ALA A 222 0.20 -25.34 -5.56
N ARG A 223 -0.39 -25.71 -4.41
CA ARG A 223 -1.11 -26.99 -4.29
C ARG A 223 -2.31 -27.08 -5.23
N LEU A 224 -3.07 -25.99 -5.35
CA LEU A 224 -4.23 -25.94 -6.24
C LEU A 224 -3.82 -26.03 -7.71
N ALA A 225 -2.77 -25.30 -8.11
CA ALA A 225 -2.23 -25.35 -9.46
C ALA A 225 -1.66 -26.73 -9.80
N ALA A 226 -0.94 -27.37 -8.88
CA ALA A 226 -0.43 -28.74 -9.06
C ALA A 226 -1.55 -29.77 -9.18
N LYS A 227 -2.62 -29.66 -8.38
CA LYS A 227 -3.81 -30.53 -8.49
C LYS A 227 -4.51 -30.34 -9.83
N LEU A 228 -4.65 -29.11 -10.30
CA LEU A 228 -5.22 -28.81 -11.61
C LEU A 228 -4.37 -29.41 -12.74
N SER A 229 -3.04 -29.24 -12.67
CA SER A 229 -2.10 -29.80 -13.62
C SER A 229 -2.20 -31.33 -13.70
N ARG A 230 -2.33 -32.02 -12.55
CA ARG A 230 -2.56 -33.48 -12.50
C ARG A 230 -3.85 -33.87 -13.25
N ILE A 231 -4.96 -33.18 -12.95
CA ILE A 231 -6.26 -33.47 -13.60
C ILE A 231 -6.20 -33.21 -15.10
N LEU A 232 -5.49 -32.18 -15.53
CA LEU A 232 -5.33 -31.86 -16.95
C LEU A 232 -4.49 -32.94 -17.65
N ARG A 233 -3.37 -33.41 -17.06
CA ARG A 233 -2.56 -34.50 -17.61
C ARG A 233 -3.39 -35.79 -17.75
N GLU A 234 -4.12 -36.16 -16.71
CA GLU A 234 -5.01 -37.33 -16.71
C GLU A 234 -6.00 -37.26 -17.88
N LYS A 235 -6.69 -36.12 -18.04
CA LYS A 235 -7.68 -35.96 -19.11
C LYS A 235 -7.09 -35.88 -20.51
N VAL A 236 -5.91 -35.28 -20.68
CA VAL A 236 -5.20 -35.26 -21.96
C VAL A 236 -4.79 -36.69 -22.32
N PHE A 237 -4.26 -37.45 -21.35
CA PHE A 237 -3.87 -38.86 -21.58
C PHE A 237 -5.06 -39.72 -21.92
N GLU A 238 -6.17 -39.66 -21.16
CA GLU A 238 -7.43 -40.36 -21.46
C GLU A 238 -7.93 -40.06 -22.88
N LYS A 239 -7.86 -38.76 -23.26
CA LYS A 239 -8.30 -38.34 -24.60
C LYS A 239 -7.39 -38.90 -25.70
N VAL A 240 -6.07 -38.87 -25.50
CA VAL A 240 -5.12 -39.45 -26.47
C VAL A 240 -5.31 -40.95 -26.61
N MET A 241 -5.56 -41.67 -25.51
CA MET A 241 -5.85 -43.10 -25.53
C MET A 241 -7.17 -43.44 -26.21
N SER A 242 -8.11 -42.50 -26.30
CA SER A 242 -9.39 -42.67 -26.99
C SER A 242 -9.34 -42.29 -28.47
N PHE A 243 -8.20 -41.88 -29.02
CA PHE A 243 -8.08 -41.53 -30.43
C PHE A 243 -8.16 -42.78 -31.32
N THR A 244 -8.82 -42.61 -32.44
CA THR A 244 -8.75 -43.57 -33.56
C THR A 244 -7.40 -43.43 -34.26
N ASN A 245 -6.97 -44.47 -35.03
CA ASN A 245 -5.71 -44.39 -35.76
C ASN A 245 -5.67 -43.18 -36.70
N SER A 246 -6.77 -42.84 -37.37
CA SER A 246 -6.85 -41.68 -38.27
C SER A 246 -6.81 -40.33 -37.54
N GLU A 247 -7.21 -40.26 -36.27
CA GLU A 247 -7.05 -39.07 -35.44
C GLU A 247 -5.63 -38.94 -34.91
N PHE A 248 -5.01 -40.09 -34.55
CA PHE A 248 -3.63 -40.13 -34.07
C PHE A 248 -2.64 -39.67 -35.14
N ASP A 249 -2.85 -40.09 -36.41
CA ASP A 249 -2.00 -39.71 -37.56
C ASP A 249 -2.05 -38.20 -37.88
N LYS A 250 -3.07 -37.48 -37.42
CA LYS A 250 -3.12 -36.02 -37.55
C LYS A 250 -2.17 -35.25 -36.61
N PHE A 251 -1.66 -35.91 -35.59
CA PHE A 251 -0.78 -35.30 -34.62
C PHE A 251 0.61 -35.98 -34.62
N SER A 252 1.69 -35.23 -34.62
CA SER A 252 3.01 -35.82 -34.39
C SER A 252 3.14 -36.26 -32.92
N THR A 253 3.81 -37.38 -32.67
CA THR A 253 4.08 -37.90 -31.33
C THR A 253 4.78 -36.85 -30.46
N ALA A 254 5.73 -36.07 -31.03
CA ALA A 254 6.40 -34.98 -30.37
C ALA A 254 5.44 -33.88 -29.89
N SER A 255 4.43 -33.53 -30.70
CA SER A 255 3.39 -32.56 -30.34
C SER A 255 2.54 -33.04 -29.17
N LEU A 256 2.12 -34.29 -29.15
CA LEU A 256 1.31 -34.87 -28.06
C LEU A 256 2.11 -34.93 -26.75
N ILE A 257 3.41 -35.26 -26.81
CA ILE A 257 4.30 -35.22 -25.65
C ILE A 257 4.41 -33.78 -25.10
N THR A 258 4.68 -32.79 -25.95
CA THR A 258 4.81 -31.40 -25.55
C THR A 258 3.54 -30.86 -24.89
N ARG A 259 2.35 -31.17 -25.48
CA ARG A 259 1.05 -30.78 -24.92
C ARG A 259 0.78 -31.44 -23.57
N SER A 260 1.20 -32.69 -23.38
CA SER A 260 0.98 -33.45 -22.14
C SER A 260 1.93 -33.04 -21.01
N THR A 261 3.09 -32.48 -21.34
CA THR A 261 4.14 -32.13 -20.38
C THR A 261 4.31 -30.62 -20.24
N ASN A 262 4.96 -29.97 -21.21
CA ASN A 262 5.38 -28.58 -21.14
C ASN A 262 4.21 -27.59 -21.09
N ASP A 263 3.18 -27.76 -21.94
CA ASP A 263 2.05 -26.84 -21.99
C ASP A 263 1.24 -26.87 -20.69
N ILE A 264 1.06 -28.07 -20.10
CA ILE A 264 0.40 -28.18 -18.79
C ILE A 264 1.26 -27.58 -17.66
N GLN A 265 2.58 -27.70 -17.75
CA GLN A 265 3.47 -27.05 -16.77
C GLN A 265 3.40 -25.52 -16.87
N GLN A 266 3.32 -24.97 -18.08
CA GLN A 266 3.10 -23.53 -18.27
C GLN A 266 1.74 -23.09 -17.69
N ILE A 267 0.66 -23.87 -17.90
CA ILE A 267 -0.64 -23.62 -17.29
C ILE A 267 -0.53 -23.62 -15.75
N GLN A 268 0.22 -24.57 -15.19
CA GLN A 268 0.44 -24.64 -13.74
C GLN A 268 1.12 -23.38 -13.20
N MET A 269 2.22 -22.93 -13.82
CA MET A 269 2.93 -21.72 -13.43
C MET A 269 2.04 -20.49 -13.54
N PHE A 270 1.31 -20.38 -14.66
CA PHE A 270 0.36 -19.29 -14.89
C PHE A 270 -0.73 -19.24 -13.82
N MET A 271 -1.34 -20.40 -13.47
CA MET A 271 -2.38 -20.46 -12.45
C MET A 271 -1.86 -20.05 -11.06
N THR A 272 -0.64 -20.44 -10.71
CA THR A 272 -0.03 -19.99 -9.46
C THR A 272 0.13 -18.46 -9.41
N MET A 273 0.60 -17.85 -10.50
CA MET A 273 0.70 -16.40 -10.63
C MET A 273 -0.66 -15.70 -10.59
N LEU A 274 -1.65 -16.27 -11.29
CA LEU A 274 -2.99 -15.70 -11.40
C LEU A 274 -3.65 -15.56 -10.04
N PHE A 275 -3.66 -16.59 -9.23
CA PHE A 275 -4.26 -16.53 -7.89
C PHE A 275 -3.57 -15.49 -7.01
N ARG A 276 -2.25 -15.33 -7.12
CA ARG A 276 -1.48 -14.41 -6.28
C ARG A 276 -1.60 -12.96 -6.75
N ILE A 277 -1.47 -12.67 -8.04
CA ILE A 277 -1.34 -11.29 -8.55
C ILE A 277 -2.69 -10.74 -9.00
N VAL A 278 -3.48 -11.52 -9.76
CA VAL A 278 -4.75 -11.03 -10.35
C VAL A 278 -5.81 -10.72 -9.30
N VAL A 279 -5.79 -11.42 -8.16
CA VAL A 279 -6.71 -11.15 -7.06
C VAL A 279 -6.15 -10.08 -6.11
N TYR A 280 -4.86 -10.16 -5.78
CA TYR A 280 -4.24 -9.25 -4.83
C TYR A 280 -4.14 -7.80 -5.34
N ALA A 281 -3.74 -7.60 -6.60
CA ALA A 281 -3.51 -6.26 -7.12
C ALA A 281 -4.77 -5.38 -7.17
N PRO A 282 -5.96 -5.86 -7.61
CA PRO A 282 -7.20 -5.07 -7.50
C PRO A 282 -7.59 -4.76 -6.05
N LEU A 283 -7.39 -5.70 -5.11
CA LEU A 283 -7.67 -5.48 -3.70
C LEU A 283 -6.79 -4.36 -3.13
N MET A 284 -5.50 -4.36 -3.46
CA MET A 284 -4.56 -3.31 -3.06
C MET A 284 -4.89 -1.96 -3.71
N GLY A 285 -5.23 -1.95 -5.01
CA GLY A 285 -5.59 -0.73 -5.72
C GLY A 285 -6.86 -0.08 -5.16
N ILE A 286 -7.93 -0.85 -5.01
CA ILE A 286 -9.22 -0.35 -4.48
C ILE A 286 -9.08 0.03 -3.01
N GLY A 287 -8.47 -0.83 -2.20
CA GLY A 287 -8.26 -0.56 -0.78
C GLY A 287 -7.36 0.65 -0.53
N GLY A 288 -6.30 0.83 -1.36
CA GLY A 288 -5.42 2.00 -1.31
C GLY A 288 -6.17 3.29 -1.64
N ILE A 289 -6.99 3.30 -2.69
CA ILE A 289 -7.83 4.47 -3.04
C ILE A 289 -8.78 4.80 -1.89
N PHE A 290 -9.42 3.81 -1.29
CA PHE A 290 -10.31 4.02 -0.14
C PHE A 290 -9.56 4.64 1.05
N LYS A 291 -8.37 4.14 1.38
CA LYS A 291 -7.52 4.68 2.46
C LYS A 291 -7.10 6.12 2.20
N VAL A 292 -6.73 6.45 0.97
CA VAL A 292 -6.36 7.81 0.58
C VAL A 292 -7.53 8.78 0.74
N LEU A 293 -8.72 8.39 0.30
CA LEU A 293 -9.94 9.19 0.46
C LEU A 293 -10.29 9.47 1.93
N THR A 294 -10.04 8.49 2.81
CA THR A 294 -10.30 8.64 4.25
C THR A 294 -9.21 9.44 4.97
N THR A 295 -7.97 9.44 4.48
CA THR A 295 -6.86 10.18 5.09
C THR A 295 -6.91 11.66 4.73
N ASN A 296 -6.97 12.01 3.46
CA ASN A 296 -7.09 13.40 3.00
C ASN A 296 -7.72 13.47 1.60
N ALA A 297 -9.04 13.63 1.54
CA ALA A 297 -9.78 13.71 0.28
C ALA A 297 -9.30 14.85 -0.64
N LYS A 298 -8.84 15.98 -0.07
CA LYS A 298 -8.38 17.13 -0.85
C LYS A 298 -7.07 16.89 -1.61
N MET A 299 -6.25 15.92 -1.19
CA MET A 299 -5.01 15.55 -1.89
C MET A 299 -5.16 14.39 -2.87
N THR A 300 -6.33 13.74 -2.91
CA THR A 300 -6.56 12.54 -3.75
C THR A 300 -6.33 12.80 -5.24
N TRP A 301 -6.53 14.04 -5.72
CA TRP A 301 -6.29 14.41 -7.11
C TRP A 301 -4.82 14.18 -7.55
N THR A 302 -3.84 14.28 -6.63
CA THR A 302 -2.42 14.03 -6.96
C THR A 302 -2.21 12.56 -7.34
N ILE A 303 -2.84 11.63 -6.61
CA ILE A 303 -2.79 10.21 -6.95
C ILE A 303 -3.56 9.92 -8.24
N ALA A 304 -4.69 10.58 -8.47
CA ALA A 304 -5.43 10.44 -9.72
C ALA A 304 -4.57 10.80 -10.94
N ILE A 305 -3.78 11.88 -10.86
CA ILE A 305 -2.81 12.23 -11.92
C ILE A 305 -1.79 11.10 -12.12
N GLY A 306 -1.22 10.56 -11.05
CA GLY A 306 -0.27 9.45 -11.12
C GLY A 306 -0.88 8.22 -11.79
N VAL A 307 -2.09 7.83 -11.39
CA VAL A 307 -2.81 6.70 -11.98
C VAL A 307 -3.12 6.94 -13.47
N ILE A 308 -3.58 8.13 -13.83
CA ILE A 308 -3.85 8.50 -15.23
C ILE A 308 -2.56 8.45 -16.06
N ALA A 309 -1.45 9.00 -15.55
CA ALA A 309 -0.15 8.95 -16.22
C ALA A 309 0.32 7.51 -16.47
N ILE A 310 0.17 6.63 -15.48
CA ILE A 310 0.52 5.21 -15.61
C ILE A 310 -0.39 4.52 -16.62
N MET A 311 -1.71 4.73 -16.55
CA MET A 311 -2.66 4.15 -17.50
C MET A 311 -2.37 4.59 -18.93
N LEU A 312 -1.96 5.85 -19.13
CA LEU A 312 -1.57 6.36 -20.43
C LEU A 312 -0.31 5.66 -20.96
N VAL A 313 0.73 5.51 -20.14
CA VAL A 313 1.95 4.77 -20.51
C VAL A 313 1.64 3.33 -20.87
N ILE A 314 0.83 2.65 -20.04
CA ILE A 314 0.41 1.26 -20.29
C ILE A 314 -0.36 1.19 -21.63
N PHE A 315 -1.30 2.10 -21.86
CA PHE A 315 -2.09 2.15 -23.09
C PHE A 315 -1.21 2.34 -24.33
N VAL A 316 -0.25 3.27 -24.27
CA VAL A 316 0.71 3.53 -25.37
C VAL A 316 1.57 2.30 -25.62
N LEU A 317 2.14 1.70 -24.56
CA LEU A 317 2.94 0.48 -24.68
C LEU A 317 2.12 -0.67 -25.29
N PHE A 318 0.90 -0.84 -24.82
CA PHE A 318 0.00 -1.88 -25.35
C PHE A 318 -0.26 -1.68 -26.85
N LYS A 319 -0.56 -0.44 -27.26
CA LYS A 319 -0.83 -0.10 -28.66
C LYS A 319 0.40 -0.27 -29.57
N VAL A 320 1.60 -0.01 -29.06
CA VAL A 320 2.86 -0.11 -29.79
C VAL A 320 3.42 -1.53 -29.79
N ALA A 321 3.41 -2.21 -28.64
CA ALA A 321 4.06 -3.52 -28.47
C ALA A 321 3.19 -4.67 -29.00
N MET A 322 1.87 -4.65 -28.79
CA MET A 322 0.98 -5.78 -29.16
C MET A 322 1.01 -6.17 -30.65
N PRO A 323 0.97 -5.23 -31.63
CA PRO A 323 1.08 -5.61 -33.02
C PRO A 323 2.43 -6.28 -33.33
N LYS A 324 3.49 -5.83 -32.69
CA LYS A 324 4.84 -6.38 -32.88
C LYS A 324 5.00 -7.76 -32.25
N PHE A 325 4.34 -8.05 -31.13
CA PHE A 325 4.31 -9.42 -30.57
C PHE A 325 3.65 -10.42 -31.52
N LYS A 326 2.55 -10.03 -32.19
CA LYS A 326 1.91 -10.89 -33.22
C LYS A 326 2.81 -11.11 -34.43
N ILE A 327 3.56 -10.10 -34.86
CA ILE A 327 4.54 -10.20 -35.96
C ILE A 327 5.69 -11.11 -35.53
N LEU A 328 6.21 -10.95 -34.29
CA LEU A 328 7.29 -11.77 -33.73
C LEU A 328 6.96 -13.26 -33.82
N GLN A 329 5.74 -13.65 -33.45
CA GLN A 329 5.30 -15.04 -33.54
C GLN A 329 5.36 -15.57 -34.98
N LYS A 330 4.85 -14.77 -35.94
CA LYS A 330 4.92 -15.18 -37.36
C LYS A 330 6.35 -15.30 -37.89
N LEU A 331 7.25 -14.44 -37.40
CA LEU A 331 8.67 -14.50 -37.79
C LEU A 331 9.39 -15.72 -37.18
N ILE A 332 9.04 -16.10 -35.96
CA ILE A 332 9.54 -17.35 -35.36
C ILE A 332 9.07 -18.57 -36.17
N ASP A 333 7.80 -18.58 -36.57
CA ASP A 333 7.26 -19.69 -37.40
C ASP A 333 7.95 -19.75 -38.75
N ARG A 334 8.20 -18.60 -39.40
CA ARG A 334 8.93 -18.52 -40.65
C ARG A 334 10.38 -19.03 -40.50
N LEU A 335 11.07 -18.65 -39.44
CA LEU A 335 12.44 -19.12 -39.16
C LEU A 335 12.44 -20.62 -38.95
N ASN A 336 11.49 -21.16 -38.17
CA ASN A 336 11.34 -22.59 -37.93
C ASN A 336 11.05 -23.36 -39.24
N LEU A 337 10.21 -22.79 -40.13
CA LEU A 337 9.93 -23.37 -41.43
C LEU A 337 11.19 -23.48 -42.29
N VAL A 338 11.92 -22.36 -42.45
CA VAL A 338 13.18 -22.33 -43.21
C VAL A 338 14.18 -23.32 -42.63
N THR A 339 14.35 -23.34 -41.31
CA THR A 339 15.25 -24.30 -40.65
C THR A 339 14.84 -25.75 -40.93
N ARG A 340 13.55 -26.07 -40.87
CA ARG A 340 13.03 -27.41 -41.15
C ARG A 340 13.30 -27.82 -42.62
N GLU A 341 13.07 -26.91 -43.55
CA GLU A 341 13.30 -27.15 -44.98
C GLU A 341 14.79 -27.44 -45.25
N ILE A 342 15.70 -26.64 -44.70
CA ILE A 342 17.14 -26.82 -44.79
C ILE A 342 17.56 -28.18 -44.21
N LEU A 343 17.12 -28.52 -43.01
CA LEU A 343 17.50 -29.76 -42.31
C LEU A 343 16.95 -30.99 -43.06
N THR A 344 15.75 -30.93 -43.61
CA THR A 344 15.14 -32.04 -44.36
C THR A 344 15.79 -32.18 -45.74
N GLY A 345 16.14 -31.07 -46.40
CA GLY A 345 16.74 -31.02 -47.70
C GLY A 345 18.27 -31.03 -47.75
N LEU A 346 18.96 -31.27 -46.62
CA LEU A 346 20.40 -31.09 -46.49
C LEU A 346 21.22 -31.89 -47.51
N SER A 347 20.84 -33.11 -47.82
CA SER A 347 21.47 -33.95 -48.82
C SER A 347 21.35 -33.37 -50.25
N VAL A 348 20.21 -32.78 -50.57
CA VAL A 348 19.95 -32.12 -51.87
C VAL A 348 20.76 -30.83 -51.97
N ILE A 349 20.73 -29.99 -50.90
CA ILE A 349 21.51 -28.76 -50.84
C ILE A 349 22.98 -28.99 -51.10
N ARG A 350 23.55 -30.04 -50.48
CA ARG A 350 24.98 -30.43 -50.69
C ARG A 350 25.23 -30.99 -52.10
N ALA A 351 24.29 -31.79 -52.64
CA ALA A 351 24.43 -32.35 -53.96
C ALA A 351 24.46 -31.28 -55.08
N PHE A 352 23.72 -30.18 -54.88
CA PHE A 352 23.64 -29.07 -55.83
C PHE A 352 24.53 -27.87 -55.45
N SER A 353 25.32 -27.94 -54.36
CA SER A 353 26.18 -26.88 -53.87
C SER A 353 25.46 -25.53 -53.69
N THR A 354 24.24 -25.57 -53.12
CA THR A 354 23.39 -24.39 -52.92
C THR A 354 23.41 -23.89 -51.45
N GLU A 355 24.41 -24.30 -50.67
CA GLU A 355 24.55 -23.95 -49.24
C GLU A 355 24.48 -22.43 -49.01
N LYS A 356 25.22 -21.66 -49.83
CA LYS A 356 25.23 -20.19 -49.68
C LYS A 356 23.88 -19.55 -49.89
N HIS A 357 23.06 -20.05 -50.80
CA HIS A 357 21.70 -19.57 -51.04
C HIS A 357 20.78 -19.81 -49.82
N GLU A 358 20.91 -21.00 -49.23
CA GLU A 358 20.08 -21.32 -48.05
C GLU A 358 20.58 -20.60 -46.78
N GLU A 359 21.89 -20.34 -46.65
CA GLU A 359 22.43 -19.48 -45.60
C GLU A 359 21.88 -18.04 -45.71
N GLU A 360 21.91 -17.46 -46.90
CA GLU A 360 21.32 -16.11 -47.14
C GLU A 360 19.81 -16.07 -46.84
N ARG A 361 19.09 -17.13 -47.20
CA ARG A 361 17.65 -17.25 -46.92
C ARG A 361 17.36 -17.36 -45.42
N PHE A 362 18.17 -18.13 -44.69
CA PHE A 362 18.07 -18.23 -43.24
C PHE A 362 18.46 -16.92 -42.56
N ASP A 363 19.56 -16.29 -42.98
CA ASP A 363 20.03 -15.04 -42.39
C ASP A 363 18.96 -13.91 -42.55
N LYS A 364 18.32 -13.84 -43.71
CA LYS A 364 17.21 -12.91 -43.95
C LYS A 364 16.06 -13.13 -42.97
N ALA A 365 15.64 -14.36 -42.76
CA ALA A 365 14.57 -14.68 -41.81
C ALA A 365 15.00 -14.37 -40.36
N ASN A 366 16.23 -14.68 -39.99
CA ASN A 366 16.82 -14.41 -38.69
C ASN A 366 16.99 -12.90 -38.44
N MET A 367 17.41 -12.14 -39.44
CA MET A 367 17.56 -10.68 -39.36
C MET A 367 16.21 -9.99 -39.14
N ASP A 368 15.13 -10.42 -39.83
CA ASP A 368 13.78 -9.91 -39.64
C ASP A 368 13.27 -10.18 -38.23
N LEU A 369 13.53 -11.37 -37.70
CA LEU A 369 13.22 -11.77 -36.34
C LEU A 369 13.99 -10.90 -35.33
N MET A 370 15.32 -10.78 -35.53
CA MET A 370 16.20 -9.99 -34.66
C MET A 370 15.77 -8.53 -34.59
N LYS A 371 15.49 -7.87 -35.72
CA LYS A 371 15.04 -6.46 -35.77
C LYS A 371 13.72 -6.26 -35.00
N THR A 372 12.77 -7.16 -35.18
CA THR A 372 11.47 -7.08 -34.50
C THR A 372 11.62 -7.33 -33.01
N ASN A 373 12.41 -8.33 -32.60
CA ASN A 373 12.69 -8.62 -31.20
C ASN A 373 13.42 -7.47 -30.52
N LEU A 374 14.40 -6.88 -31.18
CA LEU A 374 15.12 -5.70 -30.68
C LEU A 374 14.19 -4.51 -30.44
N PHE A 375 13.24 -4.25 -31.35
CA PHE A 375 12.24 -3.21 -31.16
C PHE A 375 11.35 -3.48 -29.94
N VAL A 376 10.84 -4.70 -29.79
CA VAL A 376 10.01 -5.10 -28.66
C VAL A 376 10.77 -4.98 -27.34
N ASN A 377 12.03 -5.48 -27.31
CA ASN A 377 12.86 -5.41 -26.11
C ASN A 377 13.20 -3.96 -25.74
N ARG A 378 13.51 -3.09 -26.70
CA ARG A 378 13.72 -1.65 -26.46
C ARG A 378 12.47 -0.99 -25.86
N ALA A 379 11.27 -1.27 -26.41
CA ALA A 379 10.02 -0.73 -25.89
C ALA A 379 9.76 -1.22 -24.44
N MET A 380 10.03 -2.49 -24.16
CA MET A 380 9.88 -3.05 -22.80
C MET A 380 10.91 -2.51 -21.82
N THR A 381 12.16 -2.33 -22.26
CA THR A 381 13.23 -1.75 -21.41
C THR A 381 12.91 -0.31 -21.02
N PHE A 382 12.24 0.46 -21.91
CA PHE A 382 11.85 1.83 -21.61
C PHE A 382 10.73 1.95 -20.56
N MET A 383 10.00 0.86 -20.31
CA MET A 383 8.89 0.84 -19.36
C MET A 383 9.33 1.16 -17.94
N MET A 384 10.37 0.46 -17.44
CA MET A 384 10.83 0.62 -16.05
C MET A 384 11.34 2.03 -15.73
N PRO A 385 12.25 2.65 -16.54
CA PRO A 385 12.65 4.05 -16.32
C PRO A 385 11.49 5.03 -16.35
N THR A 386 10.54 4.85 -17.28
CA THR A 386 9.36 5.72 -17.38
C THR A 386 8.48 5.60 -16.13
N MET A 387 8.25 4.38 -15.63
CA MET A 387 7.51 4.17 -14.39
C MET A 387 8.21 4.79 -13.18
N MET A 388 9.55 4.66 -13.09
CA MET A 388 10.33 5.31 -12.03
C MET A 388 10.23 6.84 -12.12
N LEU A 389 10.25 7.41 -13.33
CA LEU A 389 10.08 8.85 -13.52
C LEU A 389 8.71 9.32 -13.03
N ILE A 390 7.64 8.59 -13.36
CA ILE A 390 6.28 8.89 -12.88
C ILE A 390 6.20 8.77 -11.36
N MET A 391 6.74 7.70 -10.76
CA MET A 391 6.75 7.51 -9.31
C MET A 391 7.47 8.63 -8.57
N ASN A 392 8.68 8.97 -9.01
CA ASN A 392 9.47 10.01 -8.38
C ASN A 392 8.84 11.40 -8.61
N GLY A 393 8.35 11.68 -9.82
CA GLY A 393 7.63 12.91 -10.13
C GLY A 393 6.36 13.07 -9.29
N LEU A 394 5.60 11.99 -9.12
CA LEU A 394 4.44 11.97 -8.24
C LEU A 394 4.81 12.20 -6.78
N THR A 395 5.89 11.58 -6.31
CA THR A 395 6.40 11.81 -4.94
C THR A 395 6.75 13.27 -4.72
N VAL A 396 7.46 13.91 -5.66
CA VAL A 396 7.76 15.35 -5.60
C VAL A 396 6.47 16.19 -5.58
N LEU A 397 5.49 15.86 -6.41
CA LEU A 397 4.20 16.55 -6.43
C LEU A 397 3.46 16.42 -5.10
N ILE A 398 3.41 15.20 -4.54
CA ILE A 398 2.78 14.91 -3.23
C ILE A 398 3.48 15.68 -2.13
N VAL A 399 4.81 15.71 -2.12
CA VAL A 399 5.60 16.46 -1.12
C VAL A 399 5.35 17.96 -1.25
N TYR A 400 5.33 18.51 -2.45
CA TYR A 400 5.08 19.93 -2.68
C TYR A 400 3.68 20.36 -2.20
N VAL A 401 2.64 19.63 -2.61
CA VAL A 401 1.26 19.92 -2.20
C VAL A 401 1.06 19.63 -0.71
N GLY A 402 1.66 18.54 -0.21
CA GLY A 402 1.58 18.16 1.19
C GLY A 402 2.28 19.15 2.12
N ALA A 403 3.47 19.66 1.74
CA ALA A 403 4.17 20.68 2.50
C ALA A 403 3.34 21.97 2.62
N SER A 404 2.68 22.40 1.54
CA SER A 404 1.75 23.52 1.57
C SER A 404 0.55 23.29 2.50
N ASN A 405 0.01 22.06 2.53
CA ASN A 405 -1.08 21.70 3.45
C ASN A 405 -0.60 21.62 4.91
N ILE A 406 0.63 21.19 5.16
CA ILE A 406 1.24 21.17 6.51
C ILE A 406 1.46 22.60 6.99
N ASP A 407 2.00 23.49 6.16
CA ASP A 407 2.20 24.91 6.50
C ASP A 407 0.86 25.60 6.79
N ALA A 408 -0.20 25.26 6.04
CA ALA A 408 -1.56 25.71 6.28
C ALA A 408 -2.24 25.03 7.49
N GLY A 409 -1.57 24.11 8.20
CA GLY A 409 -2.11 23.39 9.36
C GLY A 409 -3.27 22.43 9.04
N LYS A 410 -3.37 21.94 7.81
CA LYS A 410 -4.45 21.03 7.35
C LYS A 410 -4.06 19.56 7.37
N MET A 411 -2.77 19.26 7.59
CA MET A 411 -2.21 17.92 7.53
C MET A 411 -0.99 17.81 8.46
N GLN A 412 -0.75 16.64 9.01
CA GLN A 412 0.47 16.36 9.80
C GLN A 412 1.53 15.69 8.91
N VAL A 413 2.80 15.73 9.34
CA VAL A 413 3.94 15.19 8.58
C VAL A 413 3.82 13.67 8.41
N GLY A 414 3.39 12.96 9.44
CA GLY A 414 3.19 11.51 9.37
C GLY A 414 2.10 11.12 8.38
N ASP A 415 1.04 11.92 8.24
CA ASP A 415 -0.02 11.67 7.26
C ASP A 415 0.50 11.83 5.83
N LEU A 416 1.40 12.80 5.59
CA LEU A 416 2.09 12.94 4.31
C LEU A 416 2.94 11.70 3.99
N MET A 417 3.67 11.16 4.98
CA MET A 417 4.45 9.94 4.81
C MET A 417 3.57 8.73 4.48
N ALA A 418 2.45 8.57 5.18
CA ALA A 418 1.49 7.51 4.88
C ALA A 418 0.88 7.68 3.48
N PHE A 419 0.57 8.91 3.08
CA PHE A 419 0.01 9.22 1.77
C PHE A 419 0.97 8.86 0.63
N ILE A 420 2.27 9.12 0.78
CA ILE A 420 3.30 8.69 -0.19
C ILE A 420 3.34 7.16 -0.29
N GLN A 421 3.27 6.44 0.85
CA GLN A 421 3.28 4.98 0.85
C GLN A 421 2.02 4.41 0.18
N TYR A 422 0.84 4.97 0.43
CA TYR A 422 -0.39 4.58 -0.27
C TYR A 422 -0.30 4.83 -1.78
N ALA A 423 0.24 5.98 -2.19
CA ALA A 423 0.45 6.28 -3.59
C ALA A 423 1.35 5.24 -4.27
N MET A 424 2.46 4.86 -3.63
CA MET A 424 3.36 3.82 -4.12
C MET A 424 2.66 2.45 -4.23
N GLN A 425 1.87 2.06 -3.21
CA GLN A 425 1.13 0.80 -3.21
C GLN A 425 0.09 0.75 -4.34
N ILE A 426 -0.65 1.84 -4.58
CA ILE A 426 -1.62 1.95 -5.67
C ILE A 426 -0.92 1.82 -7.02
N ILE A 427 0.18 2.54 -7.22
CA ILE A 427 0.97 2.50 -8.46
C ILE A 427 1.48 1.09 -8.74
N MET A 428 2.04 0.43 -7.73
CA MET A 428 2.53 -0.95 -7.86
C MET A 428 1.40 -1.93 -8.17
N ALA A 429 0.21 -1.74 -7.59
CA ALA A 429 -0.96 -2.56 -7.92
C ALA A 429 -1.34 -2.44 -9.41
N PHE A 430 -1.39 -1.22 -9.96
CA PHE A 430 -1.65 -1.01 -11.39
C PHE A 430 -0.56 -1.59 -12.28
N LEU A 431 0.70 -1.51 -11.88
CA LEU A 431 1.84 -2.10 -12.58
C LEU A 431 1.72 -3.63 -12.62
N PHE A 432 1.38 -4.27 -11.52
CA PHE A 432 1.16 -5.72 -11.47
C PHE A 432 -0.02 -6.16 -12.35
N ILE A 433 -1.14 -5.43 -12.36
CA ILE A 433 -2.28 -5.71 -13.24
C ILE A 433 -1.83 -5.66 -14.70
N SER A 434 -1.03 -4.66 -15.07
CA SER A 434 -0.53 -4.49 -16.43
C SER A 434 0.41 -5.61 -16.85
N MET A 435 1.34 -5.98 -15.97
CA MET A 435 2.28 -7.09 -16.21
C MET A 435 1.53 -8.40 -16.45
N VAL A 436 0.54 -8.70 -15.61
CA VAL A 436 -0.29 -9.91 -15.79
C VAL A 436 -1.07 -9.87 -17.08
N SER A 437 -1.62 -8.72 -17.48
CA SER A 437 -2.35 -8.57 -18.75
C SER A 437 -1.48 -8.89 -19.96
N ILE A 438 -0.21 -8.46 -19.95
CA ILE A 438 0.76 -8.75 -21.00
C ILE A 438 1.09 -10.26 -21.01
N ILE A 439 1.37 -10.84 -19.85
CA ILE A 439 1.65 -12.28 -19.71
C ILE A 439 0.45 -13.11 -20.19
N CYS A 440 -0.76 -12.76 -19.77
CA CYS A 440 -1.99 -13.44 -20.22
C CYS A 440 -2.10 -13.47 -21.75
N LEU A 441 -1.80 -12.37 -22.41
CA LEU A 441 -1.89 -12.28 -23.86
C LEU A 441 -0.81 -13.11 -24.57
N LEU A 442 0.41 -13.14 -24.04
CA LEU A 442 1.50 -13.96 -24.56
C LEU A 442 1.17 -15.46 -24.47
N TYR A 443 0.58 -15.90 -23.35
CA TYR A 443 0.25 -17.31 -23.12
C TYR A 443 -1.09 -17.76 -23.75
N THR A 444 -1.96 -16.83 -24.15
CA THR A 444 -3.26 -17.14 -24.79
C THR A 444 -3.27 -16.95 -26.31
N SER A 445 -2.18 -16.45 -26.90
CA SER A 445 -2.02 -16.47 -28.35
C SER A 445 -2.03 -17.93 -28.84
N PRO A 446 -2.97 -18.33 -29.72
CA PRO A 446 -2.96 -19.66 -30.28
C PRO A 446 -1.60 -19.89 -30.96
N SER A 447 -0.91 -20.96 -30.56
CA SER A 447 0.28 -21.40 -31.27
C SER A 447 -0.17 -21.82 -32.69
N PRO A 448 0.57 -21.46 -33.75
CA PRO A 448 0.27 -21.94 -35.10
C PRO A 448 0.28 -23.46 -35.23
N ARG A 449 0.85 -24.16 -34.25
CA ARG A 449 0.73 -25.63 -34.13
C ARG A 449 -0.69 -26.15 -33.87
N ASP A 450 -1.62 -25.24 -33.50
CA ASP A 450 -3.03 -25.57 -33.26
C ASP A 450 -3.89 -25.41 -34.54
N CYS A 451 -3.34 -24.88 -35.64
CA CYS A 451 -4.01 -24.60 -36.90
C CYS A 451 -3.55 -25.47 -38.06
N SER A 452 -2.64 -26.44 -37.84
CA SER A 452 -2.17 -27.39 -38.84
C SER A 452 -2.60 -28.83 -38.55
#